data_7146de78971909f85e5a1c3d10328d9a
#
_entry.id   7146de78971909f85e5a1c3d10328d9a
#
_cell.length_a   1.000
_cell.length_b   1.000
_cell.length_c   1.000
_cell.angle_alpha   90.00
_cell.angle_beta   90.00
_cell.angle_gamma   90.00
#
_symmetry.space_group_name_H-M   'P 1'
#
loop_
_entity.id
_entity.type
_entity.pdbx_description
1 polymer ?
#
loop_
_entity_poly.entity_id
_entity_poly.type
_entity_poly.pdbx_seq_one_letter_code
_entity_poly.pdbx_strand_id
1 'polypeptide(L)'
;VQTSFELNTAVDGFIEEDMLNSSYYKDGVTVSNDHNMGMSDCISYQRNGVPAIINSPDFDEPVEGEVSSSKNWMMDRYHTVYDDMSTYSSELMEYNIAFYGGMAEYLDTNPALELDITSRCDMLSEQIEGTEAYLTEDQQGLIEQYKENLEQLRLAGEAQLKKAQDINAEYQEAYKNEASADELSAITAKGTQL
;
A
#
# COMPACT_ATOMS: atom_id res chain seq x y z
N VAL A 1 4.18 7.41 1.94
CA VAL A 1 3.61 6.11 2.30
C VAL A 1 4.51 5.01 1.75
N GLN A 2 4.62 3.90 2.45
CA GLN A 2 5.30 2.69 1.97
C GLN A 2 4.31 1.52 2.08
N THR A 3 4.19 0.74 1.02
CA THR A 3 3.22 -0.36 0.95
C THR A 3 3.86 -1.66 0.53
N SER A 4 3.24 -2.77 0.94
CA SER A 4 3.45 -4.05 0.27
C SER A 4 3.02 -3.94 -1.19
N PHE A 5 3.72 -4.63 -2.09
CA PHE A 5 3.42 -4.58 -3.53
C PHE A 5 1.94 -4.86 -3.83
N GLU A 6 1.36 -5.79 -3.11
CA GLU A 6 -0.03 -6.23 -3.31
C GLU A 6 -1.07 -5.15 -2.97
N LEU A 7 -0.71 -4.12 -2.18
CA LEU A 7 -1.60 -3.03 -1.79
C LEU A 7 -1.40 -1.75 -2.61
N ASN A 8 -0.47 -1.73 -3.55
CA ASN A 8 -0.14 -0.51 -4.30
C ASN A 8 -1.39 0.11 -4.94
N THR A 9 -2.15 -0.67 -5.68
CA THR A 9 -3.36 -0.19 -6.38
C THR A 9 -4.40 0.36 -5.41
N ALA A 10 -4.66 -0.31 -4.28
CA ALA A 10 -5.63 0.15 -3.29
C ALA A 10 -5.17 1.44 -2.59
N VAL A 11 -3.88 1.56 -2.27
CA VAL A 11 -3.34 2.76 -1.60
C VAL A 11 -3.22 3.93 -2.57
N ASP A 12 -2.83 3.69 -3.82
CA ASP A 12 -2.79 4.73 -4.84
C ASP A 12 -4.21 5.27 -5.11
N GLY A 13 -5.21 4.39 -5.22
CA GLY A 13 -6.62 4.78 -5.34
C GLY A 13 -7.10 5.61 -4.15
N PHE A 14 -6.83 5.18 -2.93
CA PHE A 14 -7.14 5.94 -1.72
C PHE A 14 -6.48 7.34 -1.71
N ILE A 15 -5.21 7.43 -2.08
CA ILE A 15 -4.50 8.71 -2.14
C ILE A 15 -5.17 9.63 -3.16
N GLU A 16 -5.44 9.15 -4.37
CA GLU A 16 -5.99 9.96 -5.45
C GLU A 16 -7.47 10.35 -5.24
N GLU A 17 -8.30 9.43 -4.75
CA GLU A 17 -9.74 9.62 -4.66
C GLU A 17 -10.17 10.27 -3.35
N ASP A 18 -9.60 9.85 -2.23
CA ASP A 18 -10.04 10.24 -0.90
C ASP A 18 -9.11 11.22 -0.22
N MET A 19 -7.79 10.90 -0.16
CA MET A 19 -6.84 11.70 0.61
C MET A 19 -6.64 13.09 0.02
N LEU A 20 -6.48 13.21 -1.30
CA LEU A 20 -6.28 14.49 -1.99
C LEU A 20 -7.55 15.37 -1.98
N ASN A 21 -8.73 14.78 -1.85
CA ASN A 21 -10.00 15.49 -1.76
C ASN A 21 -10.45 15.73 -0.31
N SER A 22 -9.73 15.22 0.67
CA SER A 22 -10.09 15.36 2.08
C SER A 22 -9.82 16.78 2.60
N SER A 23 -10.55 17.17 3.66
CA SER A 23 -10.32 18.43 4.37
C SER A 23 -8.96 18.48 5.11
N TYR A 24 -8.29 17.36 5.21
CA TYR A 24 -6.98 17.22 5.84
C TYR A 24 -5.83 17.39 4.86
N TYR A 25 -6.10 17.32 3.55
CA TYR A 25 -5.11 17.65 2.54
C TYR A 25 -4.91 19.16 2.49
N LYS A 26 -3.69 19.60 2.72
CA LYS A 26 -3.31 21.03 2.69
C LYS A 26 -2.46 21.29 1.47
N ASP A 27 -2.58 22.50 0.90
CA ASP A 27 -1.69 22.97 -0.16
C ASP A 27 -0.22 22.85 0.30
N GLY A 28 0.61 22.27 -0.56
CA GLY A 28 2.04 22.05 -0.28
C GLY A 28 2.36 20.69 0.37
N VAL A 29 1.36 19.84 0.63
CA VAL A 29 1.61 18.45 1.02
C VAL A 29 1.70 17.58 -0.22
N THR A 30 2.79 16.85 -0.36
CA THR A 30 2.94 15.82 -1.39
C THR A 30 2.75 14.46 -0.76
N VAL A 31 1.81 13.68 -1.27
CA VAL A 31 1.61 12.30 -0.86
C VAL A 31 2.11 11.40 -1.99
N SER A 32 3.06 10.55 -1.67
CA SER A 32 3.56 9.54 -2.61
C SER A 32 3.52 8.16 -1.99
N ASN A 33 3.26 7.16 -2.81
CA ASN A 33 3.40 5.78 -2.43
C ASN A 33 4.75 5.25 -2.95
N ASP A 34 5.67 5.00 -2.02
CA ASP A 34 6.90 4.28 -2.33
C ASP A 34 6.61 2.79 -2.20
N HIS A 35 6.51 2.12 -3.34
CA HIS A 35 6.18 0.71 -3.46
C HIS A 35 7.26 -0.23 -2.88
N ASN A 36 8.18 0.32 -2.12
CA ASN A 36 9.26 -0.43 -1.49
C ASN A 36 9.12 -0.35 0.03
N MET A 37 8.69 -1.43 0.62
CA MET A 37 8.58 -1.52 2.05
C MET A 37 9.91 -1.90 2.67
N GLY A 38 10.50 -0.95 3.38
CA GLY A 38 11.74 -1.13 4.12
C GLY A 38 11.61 -2.10 5.30
N MET A 39 12.70 -2.29 6.01
CA MET A 39 12.71 -3.09 7.25
C MET A 39 12.00 -2.33 8.37
N SER A 40 10.85 -2.84 8.80
CA SER A 40 10.09 -2.34 9.95
C SER A 40 9.37 -3.50 10.65
N ASP A 41 8.64 -3.22 11.70
CA ASP A 41 7.87 -4.22 12.48
C ASP A 41 6.86 -4.99 11.62
N CYS A 42 6.41 -4.41 10.53
CA CYS A 42 5.49 -5.07 9.58
C CYS A 42 6.12 -6.20 8.76
N ILE A 43 7.45 -6.35 8.73
CA ILE A 43 8.11 -7.42 7.98
C ILE A 43 7.66 -8.81 8.42
N SER A 44 7.31 -8.95 9.70
CA SER A 44 6.79 -10.21 10.25
C SER A 44 5.45 -10.58 9.64
N TYR A 45 4.59 -9.61 9.38
CA TYR A 45 3.30 -9.78 8.72
C TYR A 45 3.49 -10.12 7.24
N GLN A 46 4.32 -9.36 6.53
CA GLN A 46 4.61 -9.60 5.12
C GLN A 46 5.19 -10.99 4.87
N ARG A 47 6.10 -11.47 5.72
CA ARG A 47 6.66 -12.83 5.63
C ARG A 47 5.63 -13.93 5.80
N ASN A 48 4.49 -13.61 6.40
CA ASN A 48 3.35 -14.53 6.57
C ASN A 48 2.21 -14.25 5.57
N GLY A 49 2.48 -13.49 4.51
CA GLY A 49 1.51 -13.20 3.45
C GLY A 49 0.44 -12.17 3.85
N VAL A 50 0.67 -11.40 4.91
CA VAL A 50 -0.23 -10.31 5.32
C VAL A 50 0.33 -9.00 4.80
N PRO A 51 -0.34 -8.35 3.83
CA PRO A 51 0.07 -7.05 3.31
C PRO A 51 0.06 -5.98 4.40
N ALA A 52 0.91 -4.97 4.26
CA ALA A 52 1.06 -3.94 5.27
C ALA A 52 1.32 -2.56 4.65
N ILE A 53 0.95 -1.52 5.38
CA ILE A 53 1.12 -0.12 5.02
C ILE A 53 1.87 0.58 6.14
N ILE A 54 2.83 1.41 5.79
CA ILE A 54 3.49 2.35 6.71
C ILE A 54 3.33 3.75 6.14
N ASN A 55 2.76 4.64 6.93
CA ASN A 55 2.77 6.06 6.65
C ASN A 55 3.86 6.72 7.50
N SER A 56 4.83 7.32 6.85
CA SER A 56 5.95 8.01 7.50
C SER A 56 6.05 9.42 6.92
N PRO A 57 5.24 10.36 7.42
CA PRO A 57 5.30 11.74 6.96
C PRO A 57 6.60 12.40 7.39
N ASP A 58 7.13 13.27 6.53
CA ASP A 58 8.32 14.05 6.77
C ASP A 58 8.15 15.48 6.19
N PHE A 59 8.98 16.39 6.62
CA PHE A 59 9.06 17.71 6.00
C PHE A 59 10.08 17.69 4.85
N ASP A 60 9.72 18.25 3.71
CA ASP A 60 10.60 18.30 2.53
C ASP A 60 11.87 19.12 2.80
N GLU A 61 11.75 20.19 3.60
CA GLU A 61 12.87 21.04 4.00
C GLU A 61 12.93 21.14 5.52
N PRO A 62 14.12 21.07 6.12
CA PRO A 62 14.29 21.29 7.55
C PRO A 62 13.89 22.74 7.89
N VAL A 63 12.93 22.90 8.77
CA VAL A 63 12.58 24.22 9.31
C VAL A 63 13.73 24.68 10.20
N GLU A 64 14.22 25.90 10.00
CA GLU A 64 15.38 26.44 10.75
C GLU A 64 15.08 26.40 12.25
N GLY A 65 15.85 25.62 12.98
CA GLY A 65 15.72 25.47 14.44
C GLY A 65 14.89 24.25 14.87
N GLU A 66 14.29 23.47 13.96
CA GLU A 66 13.58 22.24 14.26
C GLU A 66 14.38 21.00 13.88
N VAL A 67 14.23 19.94 14.68
CA VAL A 67 14.87 18.62 14.45
C VAL A 67 13.99 17.81 13.48
N SER A 68 13.72 18.35 12.31
CA SER A 68 12.52 17.98 11.58
C SER A 68 12.71 17.24 10.29
N SER A 69 13.90 16.76 9.97
CA SER A 69 13.97 15.75 8.92
C SER A 69 14.03 14.35 9.54
N SER A 70 13.36 13.38 8.96
CA SER A 70 13.43 11.98 9.40
C SER A 70 14.88 11.50 9.47
N LYS A 71 15.74 12.00 8.59
CA LYS A 71 17.17 11.71 8.60
C LYS A 71 17.87 12.26 9.84
N ASN A 72 17.61 13.50 10.22
CA ASN A 72 18.21 14.09 11.42
C ASN A 72 17.68 13.39 12.68
N TRP A 73 16.38 13.10 12.74
CA TRP A 73 15.79 12.35 13.83
C TRP A 73 16.41 10.96 13.97
N MET A 74 16.57 10.21 12.87
CA MET A 74 17.22 8.90 12.84
C MET A 74 18.65 8.92 13.36
N MET A 75 19.42 9.98 13.05
CA MET A 75 20.83 10.09 13.45
C MET A 75 21.01 10.54 14.91
N ASP A 76 20.15 11.43 15.39
CA ASP A 76 20.38 12.15 16.64
C ASP A 76 19.46 11.70 17.77
N ARG A 77 18.29 11.15 17.47
CA ARG A 77 17.21 10.90 18.43
C ARG A 77 16.77 9.44 18.49
N TYR A 78 16.64 8.79 17.34
CA TYR A 78 16.05 7.45 17.24
C TYR A 78 16.75 6.45 18.16
N HIS A 79 15.95 5.78 18.99
CA HIS A 79 16.41 4.81 20.00
C HIS A 79 17.37 5.39 21.05
N THR A 80 17.31 6.67 21.32
CA THR A 80 18.12 7.33 22.36
C THR A 80 17.26 7.97 23.43
N VAL A 81 17.88 8.43 24.51
CA VAL A 81 17.21 9.20 25.58
C VAL A 81 16.76 10.60 25.14
N TYR A 82 17.16 11.03 23.96
CA TYR A 82 16.81 12.32 23.38
C TYR A 82 15.56 12.24 22.49
N ASP A 83 14.99 11.05 22.31
CA ASP A 83 13.70 10.87 21.66
C ASP A 83 12.58 11.14 22.67
N ASP A 84 12.24 12.41 22.79
CA ASP A 84 11.28 12.94 23.74
C ASP A 84 10.23 13.84 23.05
N MET A 85 9.33 14.43 23.82
CA MET A 85 8.24 15.27 23.31
C MET A 85 8.71 16.55 22.60
N SER A 86 9.99 16.91 22.63
CA SER A 86 10.50 18.06 21.87
C SER A 86 10.48 17.85 20.36
N THR A 87 10.35 16.60 19.90
CA THR A 87 10.22 16.23 18.49
C THR A 87 8.77 16.09 18.02
N TYR A 88 7.80 16.25 18.94
CA TYR A 88 6.40 16.12 18.62
C TYR A 88 5.90 17.25 17.72
N SER A 89 5.26 16.89 16.61
CA SER A 89 4.51 17.79 15.74
C SER A 89 3.02 17.42 15.75
N SER A 90 2.17 18.35 16.21
CA SER A 90 0.72 18.17 16.15
C SER A 90 0.22 18.06 14.71
N GLU A 91 0.84 18.78 13.78
CA GLU A 91 0.48 18.78 12.37
C GLU A 91 0.73 17.39 11.73
N LEU A 92 1.90 16.80 11.98
CA LEU A 92 2.18 15.43 11.50
C LEU A 92 1.28 14.39 12.17
N MET A 93 0.93 14.57 13.44
CA MET A 93 0.01 13.69 14.13
C MET A 93 -1.41 13.78 13.55
N GLU A 94 -1.93 14.98 13.31
CA GLU A 94 -3.23 15.20 12.66
C GLU A 94 -3.27 14.55 11.27
N TYR A 95 -2.21 14.72 10.49
CA TYR A 95 -2.06 14.06 9.19
C TYR A 95 -2.10 12.53 9.31
N ASN A 96 -1.35 11.95 10.25
CA ASN A 96 -1.35 10.50 10.46
C ASN A 96 -2.73 9.97 10.86
N ILE A 97 -3.44 10.69 11.76
CA ILE A 97 -4.79 10.33 12.16
C ILE A 97 -5.74 10.36 10.96
N ALA A 98 -5.65 11.39 10.14
CA ALA A 98 -6.45 11.53 8.93
C ALA A 98 -6.15 10.41 7.92
N PHE A 99 -4.87 10.12 7.69
CA PHE A 99 -4.47 9.06 6.76
C PHE A 99 -4.99 7.68 7.20
N TYR A 100 -4.69 7.26 8.44
CA TYR A 100 -5.12 5.93 8.90
C TYR A 100 -6.64 5.84 9.11
N GLY A 101 -7.28 6.93 9.54
CA GLY A 101 -8.74 7.00 9.67
C GLY A 101 -9.43 6.90 8.31
N GLY A 102 -8.97 7.69 7.34
CA GLY A 102 -9.47 7.65 5.96
C GLY A 102 -9.22 6.29 5.29
N MET A 103 -8.04 5.72 5.47
CA MET A 103 -7.74 4.37 4.95
C MET A 103 -8.66 3.30 5.56
N ALA A 104 -8.96 3.40 6.85
CA ALA A 104 -9.90 2.48 7.50
C ALA A 104 -11.31 2.62 6.92
N GLU A 105 -11.78 3.85 6.67
CA GLU A 105 -13.06 4.13 6.03
C GLU A 105 -13.08 3.63 4.58
N TYR A 106 -12.01 3.89 3.83
CA TYR A 106 -11.86 3.38 2.47
C TYR A 106 -11.98 1.86 2.40
N LEU A 107 -11.28 1.14 3.28
CA LEU A 107 -11.34 -0.32 3.34
C LEU A 107 -12.71 -0.84 3.81
N ASP A 108 -13.40 -0.13 4.69
CA ASP A 108 -14.75 -0.48 5.14
C ASP A 108 -15.80 -0.33 4.03
N THR A 109 -15.63 0.67 3.17
CA THR A 109 -16.52 0.95 2.04
C THR A 109 -16.12 0.21 0.74
N ASN A 110 -15.00 -0.50 0.74
CA ASN A 110 -14.53 -1.36 -0.35
C ASN A 110 -14.36 -2.81 0.15
N PRO A 111 -15.47 -3.58 0.23
CA PRO A 111 -15.49 -4.86 0.94
C PRO A 111 -14.67 -5.97 0.28
N ALA A 112 -14.24 -5.79 -0.96
CA ALA A 112 -13.30 -6.69 -1.62
C ALA A 112 -11.91 -6.04 -1.63
N LEU A 113 -10.95 -6.64 -0.93
CA LEU A 113 -9.60 -6.11 -0.90
C LEU A 113 -8.94 -6.22 -2.28
N GLU A 114 -8.58 -5.08 -2.85
CA GLU A 114 -7.95 -4.97 -4.16
C GLU A 114 -6.46 -5.32 -4.09
N LEU A 115 -6.17 -6.61 -3.96
CA LEU A 115 -4.80 -7.12 -3.96
C LEU A 115 -4.27 -7.21 -5.39
N ASP A 116 -3.27 -6.39 -5.68
CA ASP A 116 -2.57 -6.39 -6.97
C ASP A 116 -1.23 -7.12 -6.89
N ILE A 117 -1.22 -8.37 -7.31
CA ILE A 117 0.01 -9.17 -7.37
C ILE A 117 0.83 -8.92 -8.64
N THR A 118 0.31 -8.14 -9.60
CA THR A 118 1.01 -7.89 -10.87
C THR A 118 2.31 -7.14 -10.66
N SER A 119 2.32 -6.12 -9.80
CA SER A 119 3.53 -5.35 -9.44
C SER A 119 4.65 -6.25 -8.88
N ARG A 120 4.29 -7.27 -8.11
CA ARG A 120 5.26 -8.26 -7.62
C ARG A 120 5.75 -9.16 -8.75
N CYS A 121 4.87 -9.58 -9.65
CA CYS A 121 5.26 -10.37 -10.81
C CYS A 121 6.23 -9.60 -11.71
N ASP A 122 5.97 -8.33 -11.94
CA ASP A 122 6.83 -7.44 -12.75
C ASP A 122 8.22 -7.28 -12.11
N MET A 123 8.27 -7.01 -10.80
CA MET A 123 9.53 -6.93 -10.05
C MET A 123 10.33 -8.23 -10.13
N LEU A 124 9.68 -9.39 -10.00
CA LEU A 124 10.33 -10.69 -10.12
C LEU A 124 10.83 -10.95 -11.55
N SER A 125 10.08 -10.52 -12.57
CA SER A 125 10.49 -10.61 -13.98
C SER A 125 11.77 -9.81 -14.24
N GLU A 126 11.84 -8.58 -13.77
CA GLU A 126 13.03 -7.72 -13.88
C GLU A 126 14.25 -8.33 -13.19
N GLN A 127 14.07 -8.91 -12.00
CA GLN A 127 15.16 -9.58 -11.29
C GLN A 127 15.68 -10.80 -12.05
N ILE A 128 14.80 -11.56 -12.68
CA ILE A 128 15.19 -12.71 -13.51
C ILE A 128 16.01 -12.26 -14.71
N GLU A 129 15.51 -11.27 -15.46
CA GLU A 129 16.20 -10.72 -16.63
C GLU A 129 17.62 -10.24 -16.26
N GLY A 130 17.80 -9.61 -15.11
CA GLY A 130 19.10 -9.19 -14.60
C GLY A 130 20.07 -10.34 -14.27
N THR A 131 19.55 -11.56 -14.06
CA THR A 131 20.36 -12.73 -13.66
C THR A 131 20.63 -13.71 -14.78
N GLU A 132 19.91 -13.67 -15.89
CA GLU A 132 20.01 -14.64 -17.01
C GLU A 132 21.43 -14.84 -17.54
N ALA A 133 22.20 -13.76 -17.63
CA ALA A 133 23.58 -13.81 -18.13
C ALA A 133 24.54 -14.65 -17.26
N TYR A 134 24.13 -15.00 -16.05
CA TYR A 134 24.94 -15.76 -15.08
C TYR A 134 24.49 -17.22 -14.92
N LEU A 135 23.46 -17.65 -15.67
CA LEU A 135 22.88 -18.98 -15.54
C LEU A 135 23.61 -20.01 -16.41
N THR A 136 23.70 -21.23 -15.90
CA THR A 136 24.13 -22.40 -16.67
C THR A 136 23.01 -22.87 -17.62
N GLU A 137 23.35 -23.69 -18.63
CA GLU A 137 22.36 -24.24 -19.57
C GLU A 137 21.23 -24.98 -18.86
N ASP A 138 21.53 -25.79 -17.82
CA ASP A 138 20.52 -26.51 -17.04
C ASP A 138 19.58 -25.55 -16.28
N GLN A 139 20.09 -24.41 -15.81
CA GLN A 139 19.31 -23.39 -15.10
C GLN A 139 18.42 -22.59 -16.04
N GLN A 140 18.81 -22.41 -17.31
CA GLN A 140 18.01 -21.70 -18.30
C GLN A 140 16.64 -22.36 -18.52
N GLY A 141 16.59 -23.70 -18.61
CA GLY A 141 15.33 -24.42 -18.75
C GLY A 141 14.37 -24.23 -17.56
N LEU A 142 14.90 -24.11 -16.34
CA LEU A 142 14.12 -23.81 -15.14
C LEU A 142 13.59 -22.37 -15.14
N ILE A 143 14.38 -21.43 -15.64
CA ILE A 143 13.95 -20.03 -15.75
C ILE A 143 12.81 -19.86 -16.73
N GLU A 144 12.83 -20.51 -17.88
CA GLU A 144 11.73 -20.44 -18.83
C GLU A 144 10.41 -20.96 -18.19
N GLN A 145 10.47 -22.09 -17.49
CA GLN A 145 9.29 -22.59 -16.76
C GLN A 145 8.84 -21.62 -15.67
N TYR A 146 9.79 -20.97 -14.98
CA TYR A 146 9.45 -19.97 -13.95
C TYR A 146 8.75 -18.76 -14.57
N LYS A 147 9.24 -18.23 -15.69
CA LYS A 147 8.61 -17.13 -16.43
C LYS A 147 7.19 -17.48 -16.89
N GLU A 148 6.99 -18.67 -17.43
CA GLU A 148 5.65 -19.15 -17.81
C GLU A 148 4.69 -19.18 -16.61
N ASN A 149 5.14 -19.71 -15.48
CA ASN A 149 4.34 -19.76 -14.25
C ASN A 149 4.05 -18.36 -13.70
N LEU A 150 5.03 -17.45 -13.77
CA LEU A 150 4.89 -16.06 -13.32
C LEU A 150 3.87 -15.30 -14.18
N GLU A 151 3.90 -15.51 -15.50
CA GLU A 151 2.89 -14.90 -16.40
C GLU A 151 1.48 -15.46 -16.13
N GLN A 152 1.34 -16.78 -15.88
CA GLN A 152 0.04 -17.33 -15.49
C GLN A 152 -0.46 -16.77 -14.16
N LEU A 153 0.43 -16.58 -13.19
CA LEU A 153 0.12 -15.94 -11.91
C LEU A 153 -0.32 -14.49 -12.11
N ARG A 154 0.39 -13.74 -12.95
CA ARG A 154 0.05 -12.36 -13.31
C ARG A 154 -1.35 -12.25 -13.90
N LEU A 155 -1.68 -13.08 -14.90
CA LEU A 155 -3.01 -13.10 -15.52
C LEU A 155 -4.13 -13.49 -14.53
N ALA A 156 -3.86 -14.43 -13.63
CA ALA A 156 -4.81 -14.81 -12.59
C ALA A 156 -5.02 -13.66 -11.60
N GLY A 157 -3.93 -12.92 -11.24
CA GLY A 157 -3.99 -11.75 -10.38
C GLY A 157 -4.79 -10.60 -10.98
N GLU A 158 -4.57 -10.29 -12.27
CA GLU A 158 -5.36 -9.28 -13.00
C GLU A 158 -6.86 -9.62 -12.98
N ALA A 159 -7.20 -10.88 -13.22
CA ALA A 159 -8.59 -11.33 -13.21
C ALA A 159 -9.21 -11.24 -11.81
N GLN A 160 -8.42 -11.47 -10.75
CA GLN A 160 -8.86 -11.37 -9.36
C GLN A 160 -9.04 -9.92 -8.95
N LEU A 161 -8.08 -9.04 -9.26
CA LEU A 161 -8.15 -7.61 -9.02
C LEU A 161 -9.39 -7.00 -9.69
N LYS A 162 -9.63 -7.35 -10.95
CA LYS A 162 -10.83 -6.90 -11.67
C LYS A 162 -12.12 -7.29 -10.96
N LYS A 163 -12.22 -8.51 -10.45
CA LYS A 163 -13.41 -8.94 -9.70
C LYS A 163 -13.57 -8.17 -8.40
N ALA A 164 -12.49 -7.88 -7.68
CA ALA A 164 -12.54 -7.06 -6.47
C ALA A 164 -13.08 -5.66 -6.79
N GLN A 165 -12.53 -5.03 -7.83
CA GLN A 165 -12.98 -3.71 -8.29
C GLN A 165 -14.47 -3.70 -8.71
N ASP A 166 -14.91 -4.72 -9.43
CA ASP A 166 -16.32 -4.84 -9.85
C ASP A 166 -17.27 -4.97 -8.62
N ILE A 167 -16.85 -5.73 -7.58
CA ILE A 167 -17.60 -5.87 -6.33
C ILE A 167 -17.64 -4.54 -5.56
N ASN A 168 -16.51 -3.86 -5.46
CA ASN A 168 -16.42 -2.56 -4.80
C ASN A 168 -17.29 -1.52 -5.52
N ALA A 169 -17.26 -1.47 -6.85
CA ALA A 169 -18.13 -0.60 -7.63
C ALA A 169 -19.64 -0.91 -7.40
N GLU A 170 -20.01 -2.18 -7.35
CA GLU A 170 -21.39 -2.61 -7.02
C GLU A 170 -21.78 -2.15 -5.61
N TYR A 171 -20.88 -2.32 -4.63
CA TYR A 171 -21.12 -1.87 -3.25
C TYR A 171 -21.30 -0.37 -3.14
N GLN A 172 -20.39 0.40 -3.77
CA GLN A 172 -20.44 1.87 -3.76
C GLN A 172 -21.73 2.41 -4.42
N GLU A 173 -22.14 1.81 -5.53
CA GLU A 173 -23.39 2.17 -6.18
C GLU A 173 -24.61 1.87 -5.29
N ALA A 174 -24.66 0.68 -4.68
CA ALA A 174 -25.71 0.29 -3.76
C ALA A 174 -25.76 1.21 -2.54
N TYR A 175 -24.61 1.53 -1.95
CA TYR A 175 -24.49 2.43 -0.81
C TYR A 175 -24.99 3.85 -1.13
N LYS A 176 -24.60 4.40 -2.28
CA LYS A 176 -25.08 5.72 -2.77
C LYS A 176 -26.59 5.77 -3.01
N ASN A 177 -27.17 4.63 -3.37
CA ASN A 177 -28.61 4.48 -3.60
C ASN A 177 -29.39 4.08 -2.32
N GLU A 178 -28.77 4.19 -1.15
CA GLU A 178 -29.38 3.89 0.15
C GLU A 178 -29.95 2.46 0.24
N ALA A 179 -29.24 1.47 -0.36
CA ALA A 179 -29.61 0.07 -0.30
C ALA A 179 -29.73 -0.43 1.15
N SER A 180 -30.54 -1.43 1.37
CA SER A 180 -30.73 -2.03 2.68
C SER A 180 -29.46 -2.72 3.20
N ALA A 181 -29.33 -2.85 4.52
CA ALA A 181 -28.21 -3.55 5.16
C ALA A 181 -28.08 -5.00 4.66
N ASP A 182 -29.19 -5.67 4.35
CA ASP A 182 -29.16 -7.04 3.81
C ASP A 182 -28.58 -7.09 2.39
N GLU A 183 -28.90 -6.11 1.53
CA GLU A 183 -28.34 -5.99 0.19
C GLU A 183 -26.84 -5.68 0.25
N LEU A 184 -26.40 -4.73 1.06
CA LEU A 184 -24.99 -4.41 1.27
C LEU A 184 -24.21 -5.63 1.82
N SER A 185 -24.79 -6.34 2.79
CA SER A 185 -24.21 -7.57 3.34
C SER A 185 -24.06 -8.67 2.28
N ALA A 186 -25.02 -8.79 1.37
CA ALA A 186 -24.93 -9.76 0.27
C ALA A 186 -23.80 -9.45 -0.71
N ILE A 187 -23.53 -8.17 -0.97
CA ILE A 187 -22.40 -7.75 -1.82
C ILE A 187 -21.08 -7.99 -1.08
N THR A 188 -20.98 -7.63 0.19
CA THR A 188 -19.80 -7.89 1.03
C THR A 188 -19.44 -9.39 1.05
N ALA A 189 -20.43 -10.26 1.12
CA ALA A 189 -20.20 -11.70 1.08
C ALA A 189 -19.55 -12.20 -0.22
N LYS A 190 -19.71 -11.49 -1.35
CA LYS A 190 -18.99 -11.80 -2.59
C LYS A 190 -17.49 -11.50 -2.45
N GLY A 191 -17.14 -10.39 -1.80
CA GLY A 191 -15.76 -9.99 -1.54
C GLY A 191 -15.00 -10.98 -0.66
N THR A 192 -15.68 -11.55 0.34
CA THR A 192 -15.04 -12.54 1.24
C THR A 192 -14.83 -13.92 0.60
N GLN A 193 -15.35 -14.17 -0.60
CA GLN A 193 -15.19 -15.42 -1.35
C GLN A 193 -14.08 -15.33 -2.43
N LEU A 194 -13.48 -14.17 -2.60
CA LEU A 194 -12.35 -13.95 -3.49
C LEU A 194 -11.04 -14.46 -2.90
#